data_240aa5f98e3789f99c820592003f064c
#
_entry.id   240aa5f98e3789f99c820592003f064c
#
_cell.length_a   1.000
_cell.length_b   1.000
_cell.length_c   1.000
_cell.angle_alpha   90.00
_cell.angle_beta   90.00
_cell.angle_gamma   90.00
#
_symmetry.space_group_name_H-M   'P 1'
#
loop_
_entity.id
_entity.type
_entity.pdbx_description
1 polymer ?
#
loop_
_entity_poly.entity_id
_entity_poly.type
_entity_poly.pdbx_seq_one_letter_code
_entity_poly.pdbx_strand_id
1 'polypeptide(L)'
;MRLDITKLPMDLLVLGGLAMAVMATFLIAFALTVGEGGGGETASEGGQGPAGPPVTAAEIRAVRSIRFNTNQLVIAAGQDVTIHFINEDTGQVHDFTVWRDRTASERLAGTRTCTAPCDETISVNLPAGRYFFNCTVHPQQMTGTLFVQ
;
A
#
# COMPACT_ATOMS: atom_id res chain seq x y z
N MET A 1 18.39 17.52 -39.22
CA MET A 1 19.08 16.37 -39.78
C MET A 1 18.01 15.44 -40.35
N ARG A 2 17.84 15.37 -41.69
CA ARG A 2 16.84 14.48 -42.33
C ARG A 2 17.53 13.13 -42.56
N LEU A 3 16.96 12.07 -41.97
CA LEU A 3 17.41 10.69 -42.24
C LEU A 3 16.96 10.31 -43.65
N ASP A 4 17.91 9.96 -44.46
CA ASP A 4 17.66 9.49 -45.82
C ASP A 4 17.46 7.99 -45.80
N ILE A 5 16.18 7.58 -45.81
CA ILE A 5 15.73 6.19 -45.70
C ILE A 5 16.12 5.32 -46.93
N THR A 6 16.57 5.94 -48.04
CA THR A 6 16.96 5.20 -49.25
C THR A 6 18.33 4.51 -49.14
N LYS A 7 19.12 4.81 -48.11
CA LYS A 7 20.45 4.23 -47.86
C LYS A 7 20.48 3.15 -46.77
N LEU A 8 19.29 2.76 -46.24
CA LEU A 8 19.23 1.67 -45.26
C LEU A 8 19.38 0.31 -45.94
N PRO A 9 20.18 -0.62 -45.39
CA PRO A 9 20.33 -1.96 -45.94
C PRO A 9 18.98 -2.69 -45.93
N MET A 10 18.73 -3.46 -46.98
CA MET A 10 17.48 -4.19 -47.18
C MET A 10 17.07 -5.07 -45.98
N ASP A 11 18.04 -5.62 -45.29
CA ASP A 11 17.85 -6.46 -44.11
C ASP A 11 17.17 -5.73 -42.94
N LEU A 12 17.44 -4.45 -42.79
CA LEU A 12 16.85 -3.61 -41.73
C LEU A 12 15.40 -3.27 -42.05
N LEU A 13 15.05 -3.12 -43.33
CA LEU A 13 13.64 -2.88 -43.75
C LEU A 13 12.76 -4.09 -43.57
N VAL A 14 13.29 -5.28 -43.80
CA VAL A 14 12.55 -6.55 -43.61
C VAL A 14 12.27 -6.80 -42.13
N LEU A 15 13.26 -6.60 -41.27
CA LEU A 15 13.08 -6.73 -39.83
C LEU A 15 12.10 -5.70 -39.23
N GLY A 16 12.16 -4.46 -39.73
CA GLY A 16 11.20 -3.41 -39.31
C GLY A 16 9.75 -3.70 -39.74
N GLY A 17 9.57 -4.26 -40.94
CA GLY A 17 8.25 -4.64 -41.45
C GLY A 17 7.62 -5.81 -40.69
N LEU A 18 8.43 -6.82 -40.34
CA LEU A 18 7.96 -7.97 -39.59
C LEU A 18 7.53 -7.63 -38.16
N ALA A 19 8.30 -6.73 -37.50
CA ALA A 19 7.99 -6.27 -36.14
C ALA A 19 6.67 -5.47 -36.10
N MET A 20 6.41 -4.64 -37.11
CA MET A 20 5.15 -3.89 -37.21
C MET A 20 3.94 -4.79 -37.49
N ALA A 21 4.10 -5.85 -38.33
CA ALA A 21 3.03 -6.79 -38.62
C ALA A 21 2.62 -7.61 -37.40
N VAL A 22 3.58 -8.02 -36.58
CA VAL A 22 3.31 -8.78 -35.33
C VAL A 22 2.61 -7.89 -34.30
N MET A 23 3.00 -6.62 -34.19
CA MET A 23 2.31 -5.67 -33.28
C MET A 23 0.88 -5.37 -33.70
N ALA A 24 0.61 -5.22 -35.02
CA ALA A 24 -0.73 -4.97 -35.52
C ALA A 24 -1.66 -6.16 -35.32
N THR A 25 -1.19 -7.39 -35.49
CA THR A 25 -2.00 -8.60 -35.25
C THR A 25 -2.30 -8.80 -33.77
N PHE A 26 -1.38 -8.45 -32.86
CA PHE A 26 -1.62 -8.56 -31.42
C PHE A 26 -2.66 -7.56 -30.94
N LEU A 27 -2.66 -6.32 -31.45
CA LEU A 27 -3.65 -5.30 -31.12
C LEU A 27 -5.05 -5.63 -31.64
N ILE A 28 -5.17 -6.24 -32.85
CA ILE A 28 -6.46 -6.64 -33.42
C ILE A 28 -7.03 -7.83 -32.65
N ALA A 29 -6.21 -8.82 -32.24
CA ALA A 29 -6.67 -9.94 -31.43
C ALA A 29 -7.16 -9.50 -30.05
N PHE A 30 -6.53 -8.47 -29.43
CA PHE A 30 -6.97 -7.90 -28.15
C PHE A 30 -8.28 -7.13 -28.26
N ALA A 31 -8.51 -6.41 -29.37
CA ALA A 31 -9.72 -5.66 -29.61
C ALA A 31 -10.97 -6.53 -29.85
N LEU A 32 -10.79 -7.76 -30.33
CA LEU A 32 -11.92 -8.68 -30.61
C LEU A 32 -12.35 -9.51 -29.39
N THR A 33 -11.59 -9.52 -28.31
CA THR A 33 -11.93 -10.23 -27.06
C THR A 33 -12.55 -9.33 -25.98
N VAL A 34 -12.64 -8.02 -26.20
CA VAL A 34 -13.29 -7.05 -25.28
C VAL A 34 -14.62 -6.60 -25.88
N GLY A 35 -15.53 -7.54 -26.10
CA GLY A 35 -16.89 -7.29 -26.52
C GLY A 35 -17.88 -7.96 -25.58
N GLU A 36 -18.71 -7.14 -24.93
CA GLU A 36 -19.91 -7.43 -24.17
C GLU A 36 -19.74 -7.84 -22.70
N GLY A 37 -19.94 -6.84 -21.84
CA GLY A 37 -20.15 -6.98 -20.41
C GLY A 37 -19.95 -5.63 -19.72
N GLY A 38 -20.97 -4.77 -19.73
CA GLY A 38 -20.94 -3.48 -19.05
C GLY A 38 -20.76 -3.64 -17.53
N GLY A 39 -19.78 -2.99 -17.00
CA GLY A 39 -19.51 -2.80 -15.58
C GLY A 39 -18.25 -1.96 -15.49
N GLY A 40 -18.40 -0.69 -15.15
CA GLY A 40 -17.28 0.23 -14.98
C GLY A 40 -16.40 -0.23 -13.81
N GLU A 41 -15.36 -1.00 -14.13
CA GLU A 41 -14.28 -1.24 -13.20
C GLU A 41 -13.28 -0.09 -13.35
N THR A 42 -13.41 0.86 -12.43
CA THR A 42 -12.30 1.76 -12.12
C THR A 42 -11.11 0.87 -11.72
N ALA A 43 -9.99 1.00 -12.43
CA ALA A 43 -8.75 0.34 -12.12
C ALA A 43 -8.40 0.60 -10.64
N SER A 44 -8.68 -0.39 -9.80
CA SER A 44 -8.20 -0.42 -8.43
C SER A 44 -6.71 -0.71 -8.49
N GLU A 45 -5.90 0.27 -8.15
CA GLU A 45 -4.49 0.05 -7.83
C GLU A 45 -4.42 -1.13 -6.85
N GLY A 46 -3.61 -2.14 -7.19
CA GLY A 46 -3.51 -3.41 -6.49
C GLY A 46 -3.00 -3.29 -5.05
N GLY A 47 -3.82 -2.75 -4.15
CA GLY A 47 -3.66 -2.91 -2.72
C GLY A 47 -4.39 -4.15 -2.28
N GLN A 48 -3.70 -5.13 -1.72
CA GLN A 48 -4.32 -6.26 -1.05
C GLN A 48 -5.41 -5.73 -0.11
N GLY A 49 -6.59 -6.29 -0.23
CA GLY A 49 -7.69 -5.98 0.68
C GLY A 49 -7.32 -6.29 2.14
N PRO A 50 -8.12 -5.82 3.10
CA PRO A 50 -7.83 -6.01 4.52
C PRO A 50 -7.77 -7.49 4.88
N ALA A 51 -6.80 -7.87 5.72
CA ALA A 51 -6.62 -9.24 6.19
C ALA A 51 -7.44 -9.45 7.48
N GLY A 52 -8.65 -9.95 7.35
CA GLY A 52 -9.51 -10.35 8.48
C GLY A 52 -10.72 -9.46 8.72
N PRO A 53 -11.63 -9.87 9.64
CA PRO A 53 -12.81 -9.09 10.02
C PRO A 53 -12.42 -7.88 10.88
N PRO A 54 -13.24 -6.81 10.89
CA PRO A 54 -13.03 -5.67 11.76
C PRO A 54 -13.19 -6.03 13.24
N VAL A 55 -12.32 -5.47 14.08
CA VAL A 55 -12.32 -5.69 15.53
C VAL A 55 -12.46 -4.37 16.29
N THR A 56 -12.97 -4.45 17.54
CA THR A 56 -13.07 -3.29 18.46
C THR A 56 -11.88 -3.21 19.42
N ALA A 57 -11.01 -4.22 19.41
CA ALA A 57 -9.73 -4.22 20.13
C ALA A 57 -8.68 -4.86 19.24
N ALA A 58 -7.58 -4.16 19.03
CA ALA A 58 -6.47 -4.60 18.21
C ALA A 58 -5.15 -4.55 19.01
N GLU A 59 -4.18 -5.35 18.60
CA GLU A 59 -2.84 -5.33 19.16
C GLU A 59 -1.82 -5.16 18.03
N ILE A 60 -0.78 -4.37 18.28
CA ILE A 60 0.37 -4.22 17.40
C ILE A 60 1.65 -4.21 18.22
N ARG A 61 2.67 -4.93 17.76
CA ARG A 61 3.95 -5.07 18.44
C ARG A 61 5.10 -4.52 17.62
N ALA A 62 5.97 -3.75 18.27
CA ALA A 62 7.31 -3.51 17.76
C ALA A 62 8.20 -4.68 18.17
N VAL A 63 8.79 -5.34 17.17
CA VAL A 63 9.59 -6.56 17.36
C VAL A 63 10.99 -6.38 16.79
N ARG A 64 11.90 -7.28 17.11
CA ARG A 64 13.30 -7.23 16.68
C ARG A 64 13.45 -6.87 15.20
N SER A 65 14.52 -6.13 14.92
CA SER A 65 14.88 -5.63 13.59
C SER A 65 14.03 -4.44 13.11
N ILE A 66 13.61 -3.58 14.04
CA ILE A 66 12.96 -2.29 13.74
C ILE A 66 11.75 -2.49 12.80
N ARG A 67 10.77 -3.24 13.25
CA ARG A 67 9.56 -3.52 12.48
C ARG A 67 8.35 -3.76 13.38
N PHE A 68 7.18 -3.55 12.84
CA PHE A 68 5.95 -4.07 13.44
C PHE A 68 5.77 -5.56 13.10
N ASN A 69 5.06 -6.27 13.96
CA ASN A 69 4.67 -7.67 13.73
C ASN A 69 3.68 -7.84 12.57
N THR A 70 2.99 -6.76 12.19
CA THR A 70 2.09 -6.69 11.03
C THR A 70 2.18 -5.33 10.35
N ASN A 71 1.91 -5.27 9.06
CA ASN A 71 1.77 -4.04 8.30
C ASN A 71 0.30 -3.71 7.95
N GLN A 72 -0.64 -4.48 8.52
CA GLN A 72 -2.08 -4.25 8.33
C GLN A 72 -2.82 -4.46 9.65
N LEU A 73 -3.72 -3.53 9.95
CA LEU A 73 -4.72 -3.65 11.00
C LEU A 73 -6.11 -3.42 10.39
N VAL A 74 -7.11 -4.15 10.90
CA VAL A 74 -8.50 -4.01 10.48
C VAL A 74 -9.34 -3.75 11.71
N ILE A 75 -9.96 -2.57 11.79
CA ILE A 75 -10.78 -2.16 12.94
C ILE A 75 -12.18 -1.73 12.51
N ALA A 76 -13.10 -1.73 13.47
CA ALA A 76 -14.49 -1.35 13.25
C ALA A 76 -14.64 0.17 13.08
N ALA A 77 -15.53 0.58 12.15
CA ALA A 77 -15.81 1.97 11.85
C ALA A 77 -16.85 2.58 12.80
N GLY A 78 -16.73 3.88 13.06
CA GLY A 78 -17.74 4.70 13.74
C GLY A 78 -17.99 4.35 15.20
N GLN A 79 -17.08 3.64 15.84
CA GLN A 79 -17.14 3.30 17.25
C GLN A 79 -15.75 3.38 17.90
N ASP A 80 -15.70 3.39 19.22
CA ASP A 80 -14.45 3.42 19.94
C ASP A 80 -13.74 2.07 19.83
N VAL A 81 -12.52 2.11 19.31
CA VAL A 81 -11.63 0.95 19.17
C VAL A 81 -10.40 1.17 20.02
N THR A 82 -10.04 0.17 20.82
CA THR A 82 -8.81 0.17 21.58
C THR A 82 -7.69 -0.47 20.78
N ILE A 83 -6.55 0.21 20.67
CA ILE A 83 -5.33 -0.35 20.07
C ILE A 83 -4.25 -0.40 21.15
N HIS A 84 -3.79 -1.60 21.45
CA HIS A 84 -2.70 -1.88 22.39
C HIS A 84 -1.39 -2.02 21.63
N PHE A 85 -0.47 -1.10 21.86
CA PHE A 85 0.88 -1.13 21.34
C PHE A 85 1.84 -1.70 22.37
N ILE A 86 2.66 -2.67 21.98
CA ILE A 86 3.67 -3.30 22.82
C ILE A 86 5.03 -3.18 22.15
N ASN A 87 6.00 -2.60 22.85
CA ASN A 87 7.38 -2.57 22.39
C ASN A 87 8.19 -3.70 23.02
N GLU A 88 8.53 -4.71 22.21
CA GLU A 88 9.36 -5.87 22.59
C GLU A 88 10.77 -5.81 21.99
N ASP A 89 11.11 -4.78 21.19
CA ASP A 89 12.41 -4.62 20.55
C ASP A 89 13.45 -4.09 21.55
N THR A 90 14.03 -5.00 22.31
CA THR A 90 14.90 -4.70 23.46
C THR A 90 15.93 -3.61 23.17
N GLY A 91 15.90 -2.56 23.96
CA GLY A 91 16.83 -1.42 23.88
C GLY A 91 16.47 -0.40 22.79
N GLN A 92 15.43 -0.64 21.99
CA GLN A 92 14.97 0.27 20.96
C GLN A 92 13.79 1.13 21.45
N VAL A 93 13.73 2.36 20.93
CA VAL A 93 12.64 3.30 21.20
C VAL A 93 11.66 3.25 20.03
N HIS A 94 10.41 2.98 20.32
CA HIS A 94 9.34 2.95 19.32
C HIS A 94 8.08 3.67 19.80
N ASP A 95 7.18 3.94 18.87
CA ASP A 95 5.81 4.36 19.08
C ASP A 95 4.90 3.74 18.01
N PHE A 96 3.60 3.97 18.15
CA PHE A 96 2.60 3.67 17.15
C PHE A 96 1.75 4.93 16.91
N THR A 97 1.76 5.44 15.69
CA THR A 97 1.02 6.65 15.32
C THR A 97 0.17 6.43 14.09
N VAL A 98 -1.10 6.86 14.16
CA VAL A 98 -2.08 6.81 13.07
C VAL A 98 -2.20 8.18 12.44
N TRP A 99 -2.14 8.23 11.11
CA TRP A 99 -2.21 9.41 10.28
C TRP A 99 -3.36 9.31 9.29
N ARG A 100 -3.85 10.47 8.81
CA ARG A 100 -4.85 10.51 7.75
C ARG A 100 -4.41 9.73 6.52
N ASP A 101 -3.19 9.91 6.10
CA ASP A 101 -2.58 9.29 4.92
C ASP A 101 -1.05 9.21 5.03
N ARG A 102 -0.39 8.74 3.96
CA ARG A 102 1.06 8.56 3.91
C ARG A 102 1.89 9.85 3.92
N THR A 103 1.27 11.02 3.77
CA THR A 103 2.00 12.29 3.91
C THR A 103 2.38 12.58 5.35
N ALA A 104 1.74 11.88 6.31
CA ALA A 104 1.94 12.05 7.75
C ALA A 104 1.82 13.51 8.21
N SER A 105 0.93 14.26 7.57
CA SER A 105 0.70 15.68 7.87
C SER A 105 -0.40 15.90 8.93
N GLU A 106 -1.37 14.97 9.01
CA GLU A 106 -2.48 15.03 9.97
C GLU A 106 -2.43 13.82 10.90
N ARG A 107 -1.97 14.04 12.14
CA ARG A 107 -1.96 13.01 13.17
C ARG A 107 -3.36 12.85 13.75
N LEU A 108 -3.89 11.62 13.71
CA LEU A 108 -5.22 11.30 14.23
C LEU A 108 -5.15 10.74 15.66
N ALA A 109 -4.19 9.86 15.93
CA ALA A 109 -3.95 9.27 17.24
C ALA A 109 -2.52 8.74 17.32
N GLY A 110 -2.06 8.39 18.51
CA GLY A 110 -0.76 7.71 18.68
C GLY A 110 -0.32 7.65 20.12
N THR A 111 0.55 6.69 20.40
CA THR A 111 1.20 6.50 21.69
C THR A 111 2.27 7.56 21.93
N ARG A 112 2.84 7.56 23.11
CA ARG A 112 4.16 8.17 23.37
C ARG A 112 5.25 7.24 22.84
N THR A 113 6.43 7.79 22.61
CA THR A 113 7.62 6.99 22.41
C THR A 113 8.03 6.30 23.70
N CYS A 114 8.39 5.03 23.64
CA CYS A 114 8.88 4.31 24.83
C CYS A 114 9.96 3.30 24.47
N THR A 115 10.91 3.10 25.41
CA THR A 115 11.98 2.10 25.27
C THR A 115 11.48 0.75 25.75
N ALA A 116 11.75 -0.30 24.97
CA ALA A 116 11.38 -1.66 25.34
C ALA A 116 12.07 -2.15 26.65
N PRO A 117 11.36 -2.94 27.50
CA PRO A 117 9.97 -3.34 27.35
C PRO A 117 9.00 -2.26 27.82
N CYS A 118 7.99 -2.00 27.03
CA CYS A 118 6.90 -1.09 27.43
C CYS A 118 5.64 -1.38 26.62
N ASP A 119 4.50 -0.89 27.12
CA ASP A 119 3.23 -0.92 26.42
C ASP A 119 2.44 0.36 26.63
N GLU A 120 1.62 0.69 25.66
CA GLU A 120 0.76 1.86 25.64
C GLU A 120 -0.56 1.51 24.97
N THR A 121 -1.63 2.14 25.39
CA THR A 121 -2.95 1.94 24.80
C THR A 121 -3.52 3.26 24.32
N ILE A 122 -4.10 3.25 23.11
CA ILE A 122 -4.85 4.38 22.56
C ILE A 122 -6.28 3.97 22.22
N SER A 123 -7.19 4.94 22.24
CA SER A 123 -8.53 4.77 21.69
C SER A 123 -8.68 5.61 20.44
N VAL A 124 -9.32 5.06 19.41
CA VAL A 124 -9.62 5.73 18.15
C VAL A 124 -11.08 5.51 17.77
N ASN A 125 -11.71 6.54 17.21
CA ASN A 125 -13.04 6.44 16.59
C ASN A 125 -12.94 7.11 15.22
N LEU A 126 -12.91 6.30 14.18
CA LEU A 126 -12.65 6.76 12.83
C LEU A 126 -13.79 6.33 11.89
N PRO A 127 -14.16 7.16 10.91
CA PRO A 127 -15.05 6.74 9.84
C PRO A 127 -14.41 5.66 8.97
N ALA A 128 -15.23 4.89 8.26
CA ALA A 128 -14.76 3.88 7.32
C ALA A 128 -13.77 4.50 6.32
N GLY A 129 -12.66 3.80 6.07
CA GLY A 129 -11.59 4.31 5.21
C GLY A 129 -10.28 3.57 5.35
N ARG A 130 -9.28 4.07 4.65
CA ARG A 130 -7.88 3.61 4.73
C ARG A 130 -7.04 4.71 5.33
N TYR A 131 -6.28 4.36 6.34
CA TYR A 131 -5.40 5.26 7.07
C TYR A 131 -3.98 4.70 7.05
N PHE A 132 -3.02 5.56 7.30
CA PHE A 132 -1.62 5.17 7.40
C PHE A 132 -1.21 5.09 8.86
N PHE A 133 -0.33 4.14 9.20
CA PHE A 133 0.35 4.16 10.49
C PHE A 133 1.85 3.96 10.33
N ASN A 134 2.61 4.51 11.27
CA ASN A 134 4.05 4.31 11.36
C ASN A 134 4.56 4.42 12.80
N CYS A 135 5.84 4.10 12.99
CA CYS A 135 6.64 4.55 14.12
C CYS A 135 7.30 5.88 13.73
N THR A 136 7.14 6.92 14.55
CA THR A 136 7.71 8.25 14.25
C THR A 136 9.22 8.29 14.37
N VAL A 137 9.80 7.37 15.15
CA VAL A 137 11.26 7.21 15.30
C VAL A 137 11.89 6.51 14.08
N HIS A 138 11.16 5.59 13.46
CA HIS A 138 11.63 4.78 12.32
C HIS A 138 10.65 4.83 11.14
N PRO A 139 10.36 6.01 10.59
CA PRO A 139 9.23 6.23 9.68
C PRO A 139 9.39 5.55 8.31
N GLN A 140 10.59 5.09 7.96
CA GLN A 140 10.84 4.42 6.69
C GLN A 140 10.69 2.89 6.79
N GLN A 141 10.98 2.30 7.95
CA GLN A 141 10.99 0.85 8.16
C GLN A 141 9.67 0.35 8.76
N MET A 142 9.13 1.09 9.73
CA MET A 142 7.97 0.67 10.51
C MET A 142 6.71 1.39 10.03
N THR A 143 6.08 0.82 9.00
CA THR A 143 4.88 1.41 8.37
C THR A 143 3.81 0.38 8.10
N GLY A 144 2.56 0.84 7.99
CA GLY A 144 1.46 -0.03 7.60
C GLY A 144 0.18 0.72 7.24
N THR A 145 -0.87 -0.04 6.97
CA THR A 145 -2.20 0.44 6.62
C THR A 145 -3.21 0.01 7.69
N LEU A 146 -3.99 0.96 8.18
CA LEU A 146 -5.14 0.72 9.03
C LEU A 146 -6.39 0.77 8.16
N PHE A 147 -7.10 -0.34 8.05
CA PHE A 147 -8.39 -0.44 7.42
C PHE A 147 -9.48 -0.26 8.48
N VAL A 148 -10.38 0.66 8.24
CA VAL A 148 -11.53 0.94 9.11
C VAL A 148 -12.80 0.63 8.33
N GLN A 149 -13.58 -0.38 8.76
CA GLN A 149 -14.76 -0.87 8.02
C GLN A 149 -15.89 -1.40 8.94
#